data_b199437f64fe83d578adad7a5d44ff91
#
_entry.id   b199437f64fe83d578adad7a5d44ff91
#
_cell.length_a   1.000
_cell.length_b   1.000
_cell.length_c   1.000
_cell.angle_alpha   90.00
_cell.angle_beta   90.00
_cell.angle_gamma   90.00
#
_symmetry.space_group_name_H-M   'P 1'
#
loop_
_entity.id
_entity.type
_entity.pdbx_description
1 polymer ?
#
loop_
_entity_poly.entity_id
_entity_poly.type
_entity_poly.pdbx_seq_one_letter_code
_entity_poly.pdbx_strand_id
1 'polypeptide(L)'
;MRKASYLLLLLAAMFVSYLLGQRHNSKQTNAAGAHRVLYWVDPMHPSYKSDKPGIAPDCGMQLVPVYADDVEMTKESSMPRMAAGAVNINAERQQSFGIKVVTVKKILGMHSLRLLGRVEADETRVYRINAGVDGYIRETYQDTVGSQVKKDQRLATFYGPEFLTVAGGYISATERMPGAISQTAVRGSENWADRLRNLGMSDFQINELAETRKLPEIVYMVSPVDGFVLARNVSAGLKFDRGTEFYRIADLKRVWIVADVYENDAESFNPGAVAQVTLPAQGKAFPAVVSDVLPQVDPATRTLKLRLEADNPEYALRPEMFVDVALKTKMAAGISIPQEAVLDSGMQKIVYVETQESVFEPRPVKIGEVYGNQVSVSSGLSEGDRIVTSGNFLVDSESRLRSTAVVSSHEQNGDQHVVSSAIRTRHAQALP
;
A
#
# COMPACT_ATOMS: atom_id res chain seq x y z
N MET A 1 -0.55 -14.60 -71.79
CA MET A 1 -0.72 -13.14 -72.03
C MET A 1 -0.75 -12.30 -70.73
N ARG A 2 -1.12 -12.82 -69.59
CA ARG A 2 -1.16 -12.05 -68.27
C ARG A 2 0.21 -11.69 -67.68
N LYS A 3 1.27 -12.47 -67.92
CA LYS A 3 2.62 -12.21 -67.37
C LYS A 3 3.38 -11.08 -68.08
N ALA A 4 3.12 -10.86 -69.37
CA ALA A 4 3.73 -9.78 -70.15
C ALA A 4 3.17 -8.41 -69.80
N SER A 5 1.91 -8.33 -69.33
CA SER A 5 1.25 -7.10 -68.95
C SER A 5 1.80 -6.57 -67.62
N TYR A 6 2.17 -7.44 -66.64
CA TYR A 6 2.78 -7.03 -65.40
C TYR A 6 4.23 -6.53 -65.54
N LEU A 7 4.97 -7.10 -66.49
CA LEU A 7 6.33 -6.65 -66.76
C LEU A 7 6.35 -5.24 -67.36
N LEU A 8 5.38 -4.94 -68.27
CA LEU A 8 5.22 -3.62 -68.86
C LEU A 8 4.80 -2.55 -67.84
N LEU A 9 3.94 -2.88 -66.88
CA LEU A 9 3.56 -1.99 -65.78
C LEU A 9 4.72 -1.69 -64.83
N LEU A 10 5.58 -2.66 -64.53
CA LEU A 10 6.76 -2.49 -63.69
C LEU A 10 7.81 -1.60 -64.37
N LEU A 11 8.03 -1.78 -65.68
CA LEU A 11 8.94 -0.92 -66.45
C LEU A 11 8.41 0.52 -66.56
N ALA A 12 7.11 0.72 -66.74
CA ALA A 12 6.49 2.03 -66.74
C ALA A 12 6.62 2.76 -65.35
N ALA A 13 6.44 2.01 -64.25
CA ALA A 13 6.61 2.56 -62.89
C ALA A 13 8.06 2.95 -62.57
N MET A 14 9.05 2.14 -63.04
CA MET A 14 10.46 2.49 -62.91
C MET A 14 10.83 3.73 -63.74
N PHE A 15 10.27 3.87 -64.92
CA PHE A 15 10.53 5.03 -65.82
C PHE A 15 9.94 6.33 -65.22
N VAL A 16 8.76 6.25 -64.63
CA VAL A 16 8.14 7.40 -63.94
C VAL A 16 8.95 7.80 -62.69
N SER A 17 9.44 6.85 -61.89
CA SER A 17 10.32 7.12 -60.76
C SER A 17 11.65 7.77 -61.19
N TYR A 18 12.21 7.33 -62.29
CA TYR A 18 13.44 7.93 -62.85
C TYR A 18 13.24 9.37 -63.33
N LEU A 19 12.12 9.67 -63.98
CA LEU A 19 11.78 11.04 -64.41
C LEU A 19 11.47 11.98 -63.26
N LEU A 20 10.85 11.47 -62.15
CA LEU A 20 10.63 12.24 -60.94
C LEU A 20 11.94 12.50 -60.19
N GLY A 21 12.89 11.56 -60.19
CA GLY A 21 14.22 11.73 -59.61
C GLY A 21 15.07 12.81 -60.29
N GLN A 22 14.96 12.94 -61.64
CA GLN A 22 15.68 13.96 -62.39
C GLN A 22 15.17 15.40 -62.16
N ARG A 23 13.89 15.56 -61.76
CA ARG A 23 13.33 16.90 -61.46
C ARG A 23 13.73 17.45 -60.09
N HIS A 24 14.33 16.64 -59.20
CA HIS A 24 14.73 17.05 -57.86
C HIS A 24 16.20 17.50 -57.78
N ASN A 25 17.00 17.32 -58.85
CA ASN A 25 18.45 17.64 -58.80
C ASN A 25 18.88 18.88 -59.58
N SER A 26 18.00 19.83 -59.77
CA SER A 26 18.35 21.09 -60.44
C SER A 26 17.83 22.31 -59.67
N LYS A 27 18.48 22.59 -58.52
CA LYS A 27 18.58 23.94 -57.91
C LYS A 27 19.69 24.00 -56.87
N GLN A 28 20.95 23.81 -57.27
CA GLN A 28 22.09 24.40 -56.62
C GLN A 28 22.72 25.39 -57.55
N THR A 29 22.17 26.56 -57.64
CA THR A 29 22.85 27.74 -58.18
C THR A 29 23.70 28.34 -57.05
N ASN A 30 25.01 28.17 -57.18
CA ASN A 30 25.99 28.96 -56.43
C ASN A 30 25.76 30.44 -56.73
N ALA A 31 25.07 31.12 -55.82
CA ALA A 31 25.18 32.58 -55.71
C ALA A 31 26.33 32.88 -54.76
N ALA A 32 27.49 33.19 -55.32
CA ALA A 32 28.59 33.81 -54.58
C ALA A 32 28.07 35.21 -54.08
N GLY A 33 27.39 35.21 -52.94
CA GLY A 33 27.05 36.43 -52.19
C GLY A 33 28.35 37.03 -51.69
N ALA A 34 28.65 38.24 -52.11
CA ALA A 34 29.76 39.01 -51.58
C ALA A 34 29.56 39.17 -50.06
N HIS A 35 30.31 38.42 -49.29
CA HIS A 35 30.35 38.59 -47.81
C HIS A 35 30.71 40.02 -47.47
N ARG A 36 29.78 40.83 -46.97
CA ARG A 36 30.02 42.19 -46.56
C ARG A 36 30.71 42.19 -45.20
N VAL A 37 31.99 42.61 -45.18
CA VAL A 37 32.75 42.84 -43.94
C VAL A 37 32.13 44.00 -43.19
N LEU A 38 31.71 43.80 -41.93
CA LEU A 38 31.17 44.83 -41.06
C LEU A 38 32.28 45.66 -40.40
N TYR A 39 33.29 45.01 -39.88
CA TYR A 39 34.44 45.61 -39.23
C TYR A 39 35.55 44.55 -39.07
N TRP A 40 36.71 45.04 -38.70
CA TRP A 40 37.89 44.23 -38.41
C TRP A 40 38.13 44.24 -36.89
N VAL A 41 38.47 43.09 -36.27
CA VAL A 41 38.63 42.95 -34.81
C VAL A 41 39.98 42.34 -34.48
N ASP A 42 40.58 42.73 -33.36
CA ASP A 42 41.76 42.10 -32.81
C ASP A 42 41.37 40.79 -32.13
N PRO A 43 41.94 39.62 -32.50
CA PRO A 43 41.65 38.32 -31.87
C PRO A 43 41.96 38.26 -30.37
N MET A 44 42.93 39.03 -29.90
CA MET A 44 43.34 39.06 -28.49
C MET A 44 42.61 40.12 -27.66
N HIS A 45 42.18 41.23 -28.30
CA HIS A 45 41.47 42.32 -27.67
C HIS A 45 40.18 42.63 -28.47
N PRO A 46 39.11 41.86 -28.30
CA PRO A 46 37.85 41.99 -29.06
C PRO A 46 37.17 43.37 -28.95
N SER A 47 37.56 44.18 -27.98
CA SER A 47 37.07 45.56 -27.83
C SER A 47 37.62 46.51 -28.87
N TYR A 48 38.77 46.18 -29.50
CA TYR A 48 39.32 47.00 -30.56
C TYR A 48 38.71 46.65 -31.92
N LYS A 49 38.01 47.61 -32.54
CA LYS A 49 37.36 47.46 -33.83
C LYS A 49 37.88 48.54 -34.80
N SER A 50 38.14 48.15 -36.05
CA SER A 50 38.57 49.04 -37.11
C SER A 50 37.70 48.86 -38.36
N ASP A 51 37.44 49.91 -39.07
CA ASP A 51 36.70 49.90 -40.35
C ASP A 51 37.61 49.51 -41.55
N LYS A 52 38.91 49.33 -41.32
CA LYS A 52 39.91 48.99 -42.36
C LYS A 52 40.78 47.82 -41.92
N PRO A 53 41.22 46.97 -42.88
CA PRO A 53 42.20 45.95 -42.60
C PRO A 53 43.54 46.60 -42.14
N GLY A 54 44.18 45.97 -41.15
CA GLY A 54 45.42 46.52 -40.59
C GLY A 54 45.99 45.62 -39.50
N ILE A 55 46.97 46.21 -38.80
CA ILE A 55 47.66 45.55 -37.66
C ILE A 55 47.18 46.25 -36.38
N ALA A 56 46.85 45.48 -35.35
CA ALA A 56 46.45 46.03 -34.06
C ALA A 56 47.62 46.81 -33.41
N PRO A 57 47.39 48.05 -32.96
CA PRO A 57 48.47 48.90 -32.45
C PRO A 57 49.06 48.43 -31.13
N ASP A 58 48.30 47.62 -30.36
CA ASP A 58 48.70 47.18 -29.02
C ASP A 58 49.49 45.87 -29.02
N CYS A 59 49.20 44.92 -29.93
CA CYS A 59 49.77 43.58 -29.96
C CYS A 59 50.47 43.25 -31.27
N GLY A 60 50.40 44.06 -32.30
CA GLY A 60 51.07 43.84 -33.59
C GLY A 60 50.48 42.68 -34.44
N MET A 61 49.33 42.15 -34.11
CA MET A 61 48.68 41.09 -34.85
C MET A 61 47.73 41.64 -35.94
N GLN A 62 47.54 40.82 -37.00
CA GLN A 62 46.62 41.21 -38.07
C GLN A 62 45.17 41.14 -37.59
N LEU A 63 44.38 42.14 -37.90
CA LEU A 63 42.94 42.17 -37.59
C LEU A 63 42.20 41.17 -38.48
N VAL A 64 41.22 40.49 -37.90
CA VAL A 64 40.37 39.50 -38.57
C VAL A 64 39.05 40.12 -38.96
N PRO A 65 38.59 39.91 -40.22
CA PRO A 65 37.31 40.47 -40.69
C PRO A 65 36.13 39.76 -40.03
N VAL A 66 35.11 40.52 -39.62
CA VAL A 66 33.82 40.01 -39.15
C VAL A 66 32.80 40.29 -40.24
N TYR A 67 32.17 39.24 -40.75
CA TYR A 67 31.20 39.33 -41.82
C TYR A 67 29.78 39.55 -41.28
N ALA A 68 28.88 40.12 -42.07
CA ALA A 68 27.50 40.36 -41.67
C ALA A 68 26.76 39.06 -41.37
N ASP A 69 27.12 37.98 -42.09
CA ASP A 69 26.52 36.66 -41.94
C ASP A 69 26.92 35.93 -40.64
N ASP A 70 28.12 36.25 -40.11
CA ASP A 70 28.57 35.72 -38.82
C ASP A 70 27.83 36.34 -37.62
N VAL A 71 27.28 37.55 -37.78
CA VAL A 71 26.49 38.25 -36.73
C VAL A 71 25.04 37.76 -36.72
N GLU A 72 24.52 37.31 -37.87
CA GLU A 72 23.18 36.68 -37.95
C GLU A 72 23.17 35.24 -37.45
N MET A 73 24.23 34.48 -37.69
CA MET A 73 24.35 33.12 -37.11
C MET A 73 24.45 33.11 -35.57
N THR A 74 24.92 34.19 -34.96
CA THR A 74 24.94 34.36 -33.50
C THR A 74 23.60 34.78 -32.91
N LYS A 75 22.62 35.15 -33.73
CA LYS A 75 21.27 35.51 -33.27
C LYS A 75 20.25 34.37 -33.40
N GLU A 76 20.54 33.32 -34.13
CA GLU A 76 19.59 32.21 -34.36
C GLU A 76 19.90 30.91 -33.60
N SER A 77 20.95 30.86 -32.80
CA SER A 77 21.03 29.83 -31.73
C SER A 77 20.33 30.37 -30.48
N SER A 78 19.04 30.63 -30.57
CA SER A 78 18.19 30.58 -29.39
C SER A 78 18.08 29.11 -28.98
N MET A 79 19.08 28.61 -28.23
CA MET A 79 18.85 27.49 -27.37
C MET A 79 17.56 27.78 -26.60
N PRO A 80 16.60 26.85 -26.55
CA PRO A 80 15.42 27.06 -25.73
C PRO A 80 15.93 27.45 -24.36
N ARG A 81 15.46 28.58 -23.84
CA ARG A 81 15.84 29.08 -22.51
C ARG A 81 15.53 27.98 -21.53
N MET A 82 16.54 27.21 -21.08
CA MET A 82 16.36 26.14 -20.14
C MET A 82 15.67 26.72 -18.91
N ALA A 83 14.66 26.03 -18.43
CA ALA A 83 13.97 26.44 -17.21
C ALA A 83 14.99 26.60 -16.07
N ALA A 84 14.76 27.51 -15.15
CA ALA A 84 15.65 27.75 -14.02
C ALA A 84 15.85 26.42 -13.25
N GLY A 85 17.11 26.00 -13.09
CA GLY A 85 17.44 24.72 -12.44
C GLY A 85 17.47 23.50 -13.36
N ALA A 86 17.21 23.63 -14.66
CA ALA A 86 17.33 22.54 -15.60
C ALA A 86 18.80 22.14 -15.82
N VAL A 87 19.06 20.84 -15.85
CA VAL A 87 20.38 20.24 -15.98
C VAL A 87 20.45 19.32 -17.18
N ASN A 88 21.47 19.48 -18.00
CA ASN A 88 21.79 18.51 -19.05
C ASN A 88 22.89 17.57 -18.54
N ILE A 89 22.59 16.27 -18.46
CA ILE A 89 23.49 15.20 -18.02
C ILE A 89 23.60 14.18 -19.15
N ASN A 90 24.74 14.12 -19.80
CA ASN A 90 24.98 13.20 -20.91
C ASN A 90 24.89 11.72 -20.47
N ALA A 91 24.70 10.82 -21.44
CA ALA A 91 24.43 9.39 -21.16
C ALA A 91 25.56 8.71 -20.35
N GLU A 92 26.81 9.08 -20.56
CA GLU A 92 27.95 8.53 -19.81
C GLU A 92 27.90 8.91 -18.33
N ARG A 93 27.56 10.17 -18.01
CA ARG A 93 27.36 10.64 -16.63
C ARG A 93 26.10 10.06 -16.00
N GLN A 94 25.02 9.87 -16.77
CA GLN A 94 23.83 9.19 -16.26
C GLN A 94 24.16 7.77 -15.79
N GLN A 95 24.95 7.05 -16.57
CA GLN A 95 25.36 5.70 -16.23
C GLN A 95 26.31 5.67 -15.01
N SER A 96 27.28 6.59 -14.94
CA SER A 96 28.22 6.67 -13.80
C SER A 96 27.53 7.10 -12.50
N PHE A 97 26.49 7.91 -12.57
CA PHE A 97 25.69 8.36 -11.41
C PHE A 97 24.57 7.39 -11.05
N GLY A 98 24.36 6.33 -11.85
CA GLY A 98 23.28 5.37 -11.61
C GLY A 98 21.87 6.00 -11.75
N ILE A 99 21.74 7.00 -12.61
CA ILE A 99 20.45 7.67 -12.83
C ILE A 99 19.49 6.69 -13.51
N LYS A 100 18.34 6.45 -12.85
CA LYS A 100 17.26 5.66 -13.41
C LYS A 100 16.05 6.54 -13.65
N VAL A 101 15.48 6.42 -14.84
CA VAL A 101 14.28 7.15 -15.25
C VAL A 101 13.13 6.17 -15.39
N VAL A 102 11.98 6.53 -14.85
CA VAL A 102 10.74 5.75 -14.92
C VAL A 102 9.63 6.61 -15.47
N THR A 103 8.81 6.03 -16.34
CA THR A 103 7.63 6.72 -16.87
C THR A 103 6.50 6.70 -15.85
N VAL A 104 5.94 7.86 -15.56
CA VAL A 104 4.79 8.05 -14.67
C VAL A 104 3.56 7.40 -15.29
N LYS A 105 2.93 6.53 -14.52
CA LYS A 105 1.69 5.85 -14.92
C LYS A 105 0.57 6.25 -13.98
N LYS A 106 -0.62 6.36 -14.54
CA LYS A 106 -1.83 6.48 -13.73
C LYS A 106 -2.15 5.11 -13.14
N ILE A 107 -2.21 5.04 -11.82
CA ILE A 107 -2.60 3.82 -11.13
C ILE A 107 -4.11 3.82 -10.96
N LEU A 108 -4.76 2.77 -11.45
CA LEU A 108 -6.16 2.50 -11.18
C LEU A 108 -6.25 1.94 -9.76
N GLY A 109 -6.58 2.77 -8.87
CA GLY A 109 -7.28 2.73 -7.60
C GLY A 109 -7.35 1.46 -6.77
N MET A 110 -6.42 0.49 -6.86
CA MET A 110 -6.41 -0.67 -5.96
C MET A 110 -5.00 -0.88 -5.41
N HIS A 111 -4.86 -0.68 -4.11
CA HIS A 111 -3.65 -1.05 -3.36
C HIS A 111 -3.89 -2.35 -2.59
N SER A 112 -2.90 -3.23 -2.56
CA SER A 112 -2.95 -4.45 -1.74
C SER A 112 -2.16 -4.21 -0.47
N LEU A 113 -2.85 -3.99 0.62
CA LEU A 113 -2.24 -3.93 1.95
C LEU A 113 -2.03 -5.35 2.48
N ARG A 114 -0.84 -5.62 3.00
CA ARG A 114 -0.51 -6.88 3.67
C ARG A 114 -0.37 -6.62 5.16
N LEU A 115 -1.14 -7.36 5.95
CA LEU A 115 -1.15 -7.29 7.41
C LEU A 115 -0.80 -8.66 7.98
N LEU A 116 -0.17 -8.68 9.14
CA LEU A 116 -0.04 -9.89 9.94
C LEU A 116 -1.30 -10.03 10.78
N GLY A 117 -1.98 -11.18 10.66
CA GLY A 117 -3.14 -11.51 11.46
C GLY A 117 -2.86 -12.68 12.38
N ARG A 118 -3.61 -12.75 13.48
CA ARG A 118 -3.66 -13.89 14.39
C ARG A 118 -5.04 -14.52 14.34
N VAL A 119 -5.08 -15.84 14.24
CA VAL A 119 -6.33 -16.61 14.29
C VAL A 119 -6.83 -16.68 15.72
N GLU A 120 -8.08 -16.35 15.94
CA GLU A 120 -8.76 -16.43 17.23
C GLU A 120 -10.04 -17.26 17.09
N ALA A 121 -10.46 -17.89 18.17
CA ALA A 121 -11.77 -18.55 18.20
C ALA A 121 -12.86 -17.49 18.16
N ASP A 122 -13.92 -17.72 17.39
CA ASP A 122 -15.12 -16.87 17.42
C ASP A 122 -15.74 -16.95 18.82
N GLU A 123 -15.67 -15.86 19.57
CA GLU A 123 -16.16 -15.80 20.95
C GLU A 123 -17.64 -16.14 21.07
N THR A 124 -18.44 -15.91 20.02
CA THR A 124 -19.86 -16.25 19.99
C THR A 124 -20.10 -17.75 19.88
N ARG A 125 -19.04 -18.53 19.55
CA ARG A 125 -19.04 -19.98 19.40
C ARG A 125 -18.17 -20.69 20.42
N VAL A 126 -17.82 -20.00 21.51
CA VAL A 126 -17.09 -20.57 22.63
C VAL A 126 -18.10 -20.94 23.73
N TYR A 127 -18.13 -22.20 24.09
CA TYR A 127 -19.02 -22.76 25.09
C TYR A 127 -18.24 -23.12 26.33
N ARG A 128 -18.66 -22.58 27.47
CA ARG A 128 -18.09 -22.89 28.79
C ARG A 128 -19.01 -23.83 29.50
N ILE A 129 -18.44 -24.93 30.01
CA ILE A 129 -19.13 -25.89 30.85
C ILE A 129 -18.71 -25.62 32.28
N ASN A 130 -19.63 -25.07 33.06
CA ASN A 130 -19.39 -24.70 34.45
C ASN A 130 -20.16 -25.62 35.40
N ALA A 131 -19.66 -25.79 36.59
CA ALA A 131 -20.33 -26.50 37.68
C ALA A 131 -21.63 -25.80 38.09
N GLY A 132 -22.76 -26.47 37.99
CA GLY A 132 -24.05 -25.98 38.48
C GLY A 132 -24.24 -26.22 40.00
N VAL A 133 -23.45 -27.09 40.59
CA VAL A 133 -23.50 -27.56 41.97
C VAL A 133 -22.10 -27.75 42.55
N ASP A 134 -22.00 -27.91 43.84
CA ASP A 134 -20.79 -28.41 44.50
C ASP A 134 -20.70 -29.91 44.39
N GLY A 135 -19.48 -30.46 44.28
CA GLY A 135 -19.33 -31.91 44.12
C GLY A 135 -17.91 -32.40 43.91
N TYR A 136 -17.82 -33.61 43.36
CA TYR A 136 -16.55 -34.29 43.08
C TYR A 136 -16.58 -34.90 41.69
N ILE A 137 -15.51 -34.74 40.93
CA ILE A 137 -15.29 -35.44 39.66
C ILE A 137 -15.03 -36.92 39.99
N ARG A 138 -15.79 -37.81 39.36
CA ARG A 138 -15.62 -39.28 39.53
C ARG A 138 -14.63 -39.80 38.51
N GLU A 139 -14.90 -39.57 37.24
CA GLU A 139 -14.11 -40.09 36.12
C GLU A 139 -13.94 -39.00 35.06
N THR A 140 -12.85 -39.07 34.33
CA THR A 140 -12.58 -38.28 33.16
C THR A 140 -12.27 -39.18 31.98
N TYR A 141 -12.71 -38.81 30.80
CA TYR A 141 -12.44 -39.56 29.58
C TYR A 141 -11.16 -39.07 28.88
N GLN A 142 -10.87 -39.63 27.68
CA GLN A 142 -9.61 -39.37 26.96
C GLN A 142 -9.66 -38.03 26.16
N ASP A 143 -10.28 -37.01 26.71
CA ASP A 143 -10.32 -35.67 26.16
C ASP A 143 -9.19 -34.84 26.76
N THR A 144 -8.37 -34.29 25.90
CA THR A 144 -7.26 -33.40 26.28
C THR A 144 -7.44 -32.04 25.60
N VAL A 145 -6.71 -31.04 26.06
CA VAL A 145 -6.67 -29.72 25.36
C VAL A 145 -6.21 -29.96 23.92
N GLY A 146 -6.94 -29.41 22.96
CA GLY A 146 -6.71 -29.57 21.52
C GLY A 146 -7.40 -30.79 20.89
N SER A 147 -8.04 -31.69 21.69
CA SER A 147 -8.81 -32.82 21.13
C SER A 147 -10.13 -32.32 20.54
N GLN A 148 -10.55 -32.99 19.45
CA GLN A 148 -11.85 -32.76 18.84
C GLN A 148 -12.89 -33.56 19.62
N VAL A 149 -14.04 -32.97 19.92
CA VAL A 149 -15.18 -33.58 20.60
C VAL A 149 -16.44 -33.38 19.74
N LYS A 150 -17.34 -34.34 19.87
CA LYS A 150 -18.67 -34.30 19.20
C LYS A 150 -19.72 -33.81 20.20
N LYS A 151 -20.80 -33.25 19.66
CA LYS A 151 -21.99 -32.95 20.46
C LYS A 151 -22.45 -34.21 21.21
N ASP A 152 -22.86 -34.03 22.46
CA ASP A 152 -23.30 -35.10 23.39
C ASP A 152 -22.24 -36.13 23.73
N GLN A 153 -20.97 -35.97 23.33
CA GLN A 153 -19.86 -36.79 23.77
C GLN A 153 -19.60 -36.60 25.26
N ARG A 154 -19.46 -37.71 26.00
CA ARG A 154 -19.13 -37.69 27.43
C ARG A 154 -17.69 -37.26 27.63
N LEU A 155 -17.50 -36.27 28.51
CA LEU A 155 -16.21 -35.67 28.83
C LEU A 155 -15.73 -36.03 30.21
N ALA A 156 -16.63 -36.03 31.18
CA ALA A 156 -16.36 -36.42 32.57
C ALA A 156 -17.65 -36.89 33.24
N THR A 157 -17.49 -37.50 34.38
CA THR A 157 -18.61 -37.79 35.32
C THR A 157 -18.36 -37.12 36.64
N PHE A 158 -19.43 -36.68 37.27
CA PHE A 158 -19.34 -36.07 38.58
C PHE A 158 -20.51 -36.47 39.48
N TYR A 159 -20.28 -36.30 40.78
CA TYR A 159 -21.27 -36.50 41.81
C TYR A 159 -21.54 -35.17 42.49
N GLY A 160 -22.82 -34.85 42.68
CA GLY A 160 -23.28 -33.70 43.43
C GLY A 160 -24.56 -34.03 44.20
N PRO A 161 -24.59 -33.89 45.54
CA PRO A 161 -25.74 -34.34 46.36
C PRO A 161 -27.03 -33.57 46.02
N GLU A 162 -26.95 -32.35 45.55
CA GLU A 162 -28.09 -31.53 45.15
C GLU A 162 -28.90 -32.17 43.97
N PHE A 163 -28.21 -32.88 43.08
CA PHE A 163 -28.84 -33.60 41.98
C PHE A 163 -29.82 -34.68 42.43
N LEU A 164 -29.48 -35.40 43.46
CA LEU A 164 -30.34 -36.46 43.98
C LEU A 164 -31.68 -35.91 44.44
N THR A 165 -31.68 -34.77 45.08
CA THR A 165 -32.90 -34.09 45.55
C THR A 165 -33.76 -33.64 44.39
N VAL A 166 -33.17 -33.00 43.40
CA VAL A 166 -33.89 -32.45 42.23
C VAL A 166 -34.39 -33.57 41.34
N ALA A 167 -33.56 -34.61 41.10
CA ALA A 167 -33.96 -35.82 40.35
C ALA A 167 -35.10 -36.59 41.01
N GLY A 168 -35.07 -36.73 42.35
CA GLY A 168 -36.18 -37.32 43.08
C GLY A 168 -37.49 -36.52 42.93
N GLY A 169 -37.39 -35.19 42.96
CA GLY A 169 -38.54 -34.33 42.71
C GLY A 169 -39.09 -34.50 41.29
N TYR A 170 -38.21 -34.63 40.28
CA TYR A 170 -38.60 -34.86 38.89
C TYR A 170 -39.34 -36.21 38.72
N ILE A 171 -38.78 -37.30 39.26
CA ILE A 171 -39.40 -38.62 39.24
C ILE A 171 -40.77 -38.60 39.89
N SER A 172 -40.87 -38.02 41.11
CA SER A 172 -42.15 -37.91 41.83
C SER A 172 -43.19 -37.02 41.06
N ALA A 173 -42.76 -36.03 40.31
CA ALA A 173 -43.63 -35.20 39.49
C ALA A 173 -44.16 -35.97 38.25
N THR A 174 -43.32 -36.84 37.66
CA THR A 174 -43.66 -37.69 36.51
C THR A 174 -44.50 -38.92 36.89
N GLU A 175 -44.35 -39.48 38.10
CA GLU A 175 -45.14 -40.61 38.60
C GLU A 175 -46.59 -40.29 38.86
N ARG A 176 -46.92 -39.04 39.23
CA ARG A 176 -48.29 -38.59 39.52
C ARG A 176 -49.13 -38.43 38.28
N MET A 177 -48.76 -38.92 37.12
CA MET A 177 -49.43 -38.75 35.83
C MET A 177 -49.87 -40.04 35.11
N PRO A 178 -50.54 -41.03 35.72
CA PRO A 178 -51.25 -42.01 34.93
C PRO A 178 -52.67 -41.46 34.63
N GLY A 179 -52.83 -40.87 33.41
CA GLY A 179 -54.17 -40.67 32.87
C GLY A 179 -54.80 -39.29 32.96
N ALA A 180 -54.19 -38.26 33.53
CA ALA A 180 -54.70 -36.92 33.56
C ALA A 180 -53.75 -35.96 32.85
N ILE A 181 -54.05 -35.54 31.60
CA ILE A 181 -53.40 -34.45 30.87
C ILE A 181 -53.85 -33.13 31.55
N SER A 182 -53.38 -32.93 32.77
CA SER A 182 -53.54 -31.62 33.43
C SER A 182 -52.37 -30.74 32.98
N GLN A 183 -52.64 -29.59 32.35
CA GLN A 183 -51.61 -28.61 31.99
C GLN A 183 -50.71 -28.22 33.19
N THR A 184 -51.25 -28.30 34.41
CA THR A 184 -50.51 -28.00 35.65
C THR A 184 -49.47 -29.07 35.97
N ALA A 185 -49.71 -30.33 35.63
CA ALA A 185 -48.78 -31.42 35.88
C ALA A 185 -47.67 -31.47 34.84
N VAL A 186 -47.94 -31.16 33.58
CA VAL A 186 -46.95 -30.98 32.50
C VAL A 186 -45.98 -29.80 32.86
N ARG A 187 -46.52 -28.69 33.28
CA ARG A 187 -45.71 -27.55 33.76
C ARG A 187 -44.88 -27.88 35.00
N GLY A 188 -45.38 -28.72 35.88
CA GLY A 188 -44.63 -29.21 37.05
C GLY A 188 -43.40 -30.02 36.67
N SER A 189 -43.51 -30.96 35.74
CA SER A 189 -42.40 -31.77 35.26
C SER A 189 -41.40 -30.95 34.44
N GLU A 190 -41.83 -30.06 33.62
CA GLU A 190 -40.96 -29.12 32.86
C GLU A 190 -40.13 -28.25 33.79
N ASN A 191 -40.69 -27.70 34.85
CA ASN A 191 -39.97 -26.91 35.84
C ASN A 191 -38.82 -27.73 36.52
N TRP A 192 -39.06 -29.01 36.82
CA TRP A 192 -38.00 -29.90 37.39
C TRP A 192 -36.95 -30.24 36.35
N ALA A 193 -37.35 -30.48 35.10
CA ALA A 193 -36.38 -30.74 34.03
C ALA A 193 -35.49 -29.51 33.80
N ASP A 194 -36.03 -28.31 33.81
CA ASP A 194 -35.27 -27.05 33.68
C ASP A 194 -34.30 -26.87 34.86
N ARG A 195 -34.69 -27.22 36.05
CA ARG A 195 -33.79 -27.21 37.21
C ARG A 195 -32.62 -28.20 37.02
N LEU A 196 -32.87 -29.42 36.52
CA LEU A 196 -31.82 -30.40 36.21
C LEU A 196 -30.87 -29.89 35.15
N ARG A 197 -31.39 -29.22 34.06
CA ARG A 197 -30.57 -28.59 33.04
C ARG A 197 -29.70 -27.48 33.63
N ASN A 198 -30.27 -26.60 34.46
CA ASN A 198 -29.55 -25.54 35.11
C ASN A 198 -28.45 -26.01 36.07
N LEU A 199 -28.61 -27.23 36.63
CA LEU A 199 -27.58 -27.88 37.43
C LEU A 199 -26.51 -28.55 36.56
N GLY A 200 -26.69 -28.67 35.24
CA GLY A 200 -25.73 -29.24 34.30
C GLY A 200 -26.02 -30.64 33.81
N MET A 201 -27.25 -31.20 34.05
CA MET A 201 -27.66 -32.48 33.53
C MET A 201 -28.02 -32.35 32.04
N SER A 202 -27.54 -33.24 31.19
CA SER A 202 -27.86 -33.25 29.77
C SER A 202 -29.30 -33.70 29.51
N ASP A 203 -29.91 -33.27 28.40
CA ASP A 203 -31.24 -33.70 28.00
C ASP A 203 -31.29 -35.22 27.79
N PHE A 204 -30.20 -35.83 27.33
CA PHE A 204 -30.09 -37.29 27.24
C PHE A 204 -30.31 -37.98 28.59
N GLN A 205 -29.63 -37.50 29.65
CA GLN A 205 -29.81 -38.04 30.99
C GLN A 205 -31.17 -37.74 31.60
N ILE A 206 -31.77 -36.59 31.33
CA ILE A 206 -33.12 -36.22 31.77
C ILE A 206 -34.15 -37.19 31.15
N ASN A 207 -33.99 -37.53 29.87
CA ASN A 207 -34.84 -38.47 29.17
C ASN A 207 -34.64 -39.90 29.74
N GLU A 208 -33.37 -40.32 29.96
CA GLU A 208 -33.06 -41.59 30.61
C GLU A 208 -33.69 -41.70 32.02
N LEU A 209 -33.65 -40.58 32.77
CA LEU A 209 -34.27 -40.52 34.10
C LEU A 209 -35.82 -40.61 34.01
N ALA A 210 -36.43 -40.02 32.99
CA ALA A 210 -37.85 -40.14 32.74
C ALA A 210 -38.29 -41.59 32.42
N GLU A 211 -37.50 -42.30 31.64
CA GLU A 211 -37.77 -43.66 31.20
C GLU A 211 -37.47 -44.71 32.32
N THR A 212 -36.27 -44.60 32.91
CA THR A 212 -35.81 -45.60 33.88
C THR A 212 -36.40 -45.41 35.30
N ARG A 213 -36.71 -44.14 35.63
CA ARG A 213 -37.18 -43.71 36.97
C ARG A 213 -36.19 -44.08 38.09
N LYS A 214 -34.93 -44.28 37.77
CA LYS A 214 -33.88 -44.57 38.75
C LYS A 214 -33.09 -43.31 39.03
N LEU A 215 -32.83 -43.04 40.32
CA LEU A 215 -31.96 -41.93 40.72
C LEU A 215 -30.54 -42.16 40.15
N PRO A 216 -29.96 -41.19 39.46
CA PRO A 216 -28.63 -41.31 38.90
C PRO A 216 -27.59 -41.21 40.01
N GLU A 217 -26.67 -42.17 40.10
CA GLU A 217 -25.54 -42.11 41.03
C GLU A 217 -24.49 -41.09 40.59
N ILE A 218 -24.40 -40.84 39.28
CA ILE A 218 -23.44 -39.96 38.65
C ILE A 218 -24.11 -39.15 37.56
N VAL A 219 -23.61 -37.95 37.32
CA VAL A 219 -24.04 -37.06 36.24
C VAL A 219 -22.97 -37.05 35.17
N TYR A 220 -23.39 -37.19 33.92
CA TYR A 220 -22.49 -37.11 32.76
C TYR A 220 -22.38 -35.64 32.33
N MET A 221 -21.16 -35.16 32.27
CA MET A 221 -20.81 -33.94 31.61
C MET A 221 -20.58 -34.22 30.12
N VAL A 222 -21.34 -33.56 29.25
CA VAL A 222 -21.29 -33.79 27.81
C VAL A 222 -20.94 -32.49 27.07
N SER A 223 -20.34 -32.64 25.87
CA SER A 223 -20.10 -31.50 25.01
C SER A 223 -21.42 -30.92 24.46
N PRO A 224 -21.69 -29.63 24.54
CA PRO A 224 -22.88 -29.01 23.96
C PRO A 224 -22.83 -28.93 22.44
N VAL A 225 -21.64 -29.00 21.82
CA VAL A 225 -21.41 -28.80 20.37
C VAL A 225 -20.30 -29.69 19.86
N ASP A 226 -20.23 -29.84 18.54
CA ASP A 226 -19.03 -30.30 17.84
C ASP A 226 -17.96 -29.24 17.92
N GLY A 227 -16.78 -29.54 18.40
CA GLY A 227 -15.73 -28.54 18.57
C GLY A 227 -14.41 -29.10 19.09
N PHE A 228 -13.58 -28.19 19.57
CA PHE A 228 -12.27 -28.50 20.14
C PHE A 228 -12.19 -28.01 21.58
N VAL A 229 -11.55 -28.83 22.43
CA VAL A 229 -11.31 -28.49 23.82
C VAL A 229 -10.22 -27.41 23.87
N LEU A 230 -10.57 -26.17 24.29
CA LEU A 230 -9.62 -25.08 24.48
C LEU A 230 -9.02 -25.08 25.89
N ALA A 231 -9.82 -25.44 26.90
CA ALA A 231 -9.37 -25.56 28.28
C ALA A 231 -10.05 -26.76 28.96
N ARG A 232 -9.31 -27.43 29.86
CA ARG A 232 -9.75 -28.58 30.63
C ARG A 232 -9.24 -28.43 32.06
N ASN A 233 -10.15 -28.23 33.01
CA ASN A 233 -9.83 -27.97 34.41
C ASN A 233 -10.41 -29.06 35.32
N VAL A 234 -10.38 -30.31 34.85
CA VAL A 234 -10.93 -31.47 35.56
C VAL A 234 -9.90 -32.57 35.72
N SER A 235 -9.95 -33.25 36.84
CA SER A 235 -9.21 -34.46 37.11
C SER A 235 -10.04 -35.39 38.00
N ALA A 236 -9.85 -36.71 37.90
CA ALA A 236 -10.55 -37.64 38.74
C ALA A 236 -10.25 -37.37 40.23
N GLY A 237 -11.28 -37.37 41.07
CA GLY A 237 -11.19 -37.05 42.49
C GLY A 237 -11.17 -35.55 42.83
N LEU A 238 -11.17 -34.67 41.85
CA LEU A 238 -11.20 -33.20 42.08
C LEU A 238 -12.51 -32.80 42.79
N LYS A 239 -12.41 -32.12 43.95
CA LYS A 239 -13.51 -31.39 44.56
C LYS A 239 -13.68 -30.05 43.83
N PHE A 240 -14.91 -29.69 43.54
CA PHE A 240 -15.23 -28.45 42.90
C PHE A 240 -16.41 -27.73 43.58
N ASP A 241 -16.41 -26.42 43.47
CA ASP A 241 -17.50 -25.57 43.95
C ASP A 241 -18.35 -25.10 42.76
N ARG A 242 -19.59 -24.69 43.01
CA ARG A 242 -20.48 -24.09 42.01
C ARG A 242 -19.81 -22.92 41.28
N GLY A 243 -19.95 -22.87 39.95
CA GLY A 243 -19.34 -21.85 39.10
C GLY A 243 -17.93 -22.23 38.58
N THR A 244 -17.30 -23.28 39.09
CA THR A 244 -16.01 -23.76 38.56
C THR A 244 -16.11 -24.08 37.10
N GLU A 245 -15.26 -23.47 36.23
CA GLU A 245 -15.17 -23.82 34.80
C GLU A 245 -14.48 -25.17 34.66
N PHE A 246 -15.16 -26.12 34.05
CA PHE A 246 -14.64 -27.46 33.80
C PHE A 246 -13.99 -27.55 32.42
N TYR A 247 -14.72 -27.12 31.39
CA TYR A 247 -14.28 -27.17 30.00
C TYR A 247 -14.61 -25.89 29.30
N ARG A 248 -13.75 -25.53 28.34
CA ARG A 248 -14.03 -24.55 27.34
C ARG A 248 -13.89 -25.20 25.98
N ILE A 249 -14.97 -25.21 25.19
CA ILE A 249 -15.06 -25.85 23.88
C ILE A 249 -15.41 -24.80 22.85
N ALA A 250 -14.69 -24.80 21.73
CA ALA A 250 -14.97 -23.88 20.61
C ALA A 250 -15.37 -24.66 19.36
N ASP A 251 -16.40 -24.20 18.71
CA ASP A 251 -16.70 -24.60 17.32
C ASP A 251 -15.82 -23.76 16.37
N LEU A 252 -14.79 -24.41 15.82
CA LEU A 252 -13.80 -23.79 14.94
C LEU A 252 -14.15 -23.89 13.45
N LYS A 253 -15.40 -24.24 13.07
CA LYS A 253 -15.85 -24.21 11.67
C LYS A 253 -15.81 -22.80 11.07
N ARG A 254 -15.89 -21.78 11.91
CA ARG A 254 -15.63 -20.38 11.62
C ARG A 254 -14.68 -19.83 12.66
N VAL A 255 -13.72 -19.04 12.20
CA VAL A 255 -12.73 -18.41 13.07
C VAL A 255 -12.66 -16.92 12.80
N TRP A 256 -12.22 -16.19 13.78
CA TRP A 256 -11.84 -14.79 13.63
C TRP A 256 -10.35 -14.69 13.30
N ILE A 257 -10.02 -13.69 12.54
CA ILE A 257 -8.65 -13.29 12.28
C ILE A 257 -8.55 -11.84 12.71
N VAL A 258 -7.71 -11.58 13.68
CA VAL A 258 -7.47 -10.24 14.21
C VAL A 258 -6.13 -9.77 13.69
N ALA A 259 -6.14 -8.68 12.93
CA ALA A 259 -4.95 -8.06 12.36
C ALA A 259 -4.78 -6.65 12.91
N ASP A 260 -3.53 -6.26 13.15
CA ASP A 260 -3.21 -4.90 13.58
C ASP A 260 -3.10 -3.99 12.36
N VAL A 261 -3.82 -2.88 12.37
CA VAL A 261 -3.84 -1.89 11.30
C VAL A 261 -3.55 -0.50 11.87
N TYR A 262 -2.73 0.29 11.18
CA TYR A 262 -2.49 1.67 11.59
C TYR A 262 -3.76 2.52 11.44
N GLU A 263 -3.94 3.50 12.30
CA GLU A 263 -5.11 4.38 12.34
C GLU A 263 -5.39 5.02 10.97
N ASN A 264 -4.35 5.48 10.28
CA ASN A 264 -4.48 6.10 8.94
C ASN A 264 -5.02 5.13 7.87
N ASP A 265 -4.72 3.83 8.00
CA ASP A 265 -5.15 2.81 7.04
C ASP A 265 -6.55 2.28 7.40
N ALA A 266 -6.92 2.35 8.67
CA ALA A 266 -8.16 1.79 9.20
C ALA A 266 -9.42 2.38 8.56
N GLU A 267 -9.41 3.67 8.23
CA GLU A 267 -10.52 4.36 7.54
C GLU A 267 -10.80 3.80 6.14
N SER A 268 -9.82 3.12 5.54
CA SER A 268 -9.94 2.51 4.21
C SER A 268 -10.70 1.18 4.23
N PHE A 269 -10.95 0.60 5.41
CA PHE A 269 -11.58 -0.71 5.56
C PHE A 269 -13.05 -0.57 5.96
N ASN A 270 -13.90 -1.05 5.07
CA ASN A 270 -15.33 -1.10 5.34
C ASN A 270 -15.74 -2.54 5.68
N PRO A 271 -16.68 -2.74 6.60
CA PRO A 271 -17.33 -4.02 6.81
C PRO A 271 -17.84 -4.60 5.49
N GLY A 272 -17.63 -5.91 5.28
CA GLY A 272 -17.96 -6.59 4.03
C GLY A 272 -16.82 -6.61 2.99
N ALA A 273 -15.69 -5.94 3.21
CA ALA A 273 -14.54 -6.02 2.31
C ALA A 273 -13.97 -7.45 2.32
N VAL A 274 -13.64 -7.95 1.13
CA VAL A 274 -13.06 -9.30 0.98
C VAL A 274 -11.55 -9.24 1.11
N ALA A 275 -11.01 -10.09 1.97
CA ALA A 275 -9.59 -10.30 2.18
C ALA A 275 -9.19 -11.72 1.74
N GLN A 276 -7.93 -11.87 1.41
CA GLN A 276 -7.30 -13.18 1.23
C GLN A 276 -6.36 -13.45 2.40
N VAL A 277 -6.64 -14.51 3.12
CA VAL A 277 -5.83 -14.96 4.25
C VAL A 277 -4.97 -16.11 3.79
N THR A 278 -3.66 -16.03 3.99
CA THR A 278 -2.71 -17.07 3.60
C THR A 278 -2.03 -17.63 4.84
N LEU A 279 -2.01 -18.95 4.96
CA LEU A 279 -1.24 -19.65 5.98
C LEU A 279 0.19 -19.85 5.46
N PRO A 280 1.21 -19.12 5.97
CA PRO A 280 2.56 -19.13 5.38
C PRO A 280 3.19 -20.51 5.33
N ALA A 281 2.98 -21.33 6.40
CA ALA A 281 3.56 -22.66 6.51
C ALA A 281 3.06 -23.67 5.47
N GLN A 282 1.86 -23.47 4.92
CA GLN A 282 1.21 -24.42 4.01
C GLN A 282 0.95 -23.82 2.62
N GLY A 283 1.10 -22.53 2.44
CA GLY A 283 0.74 -21.83 1.20
C GLY A 283 -0.75 -21.88 0.86
N LYS A 284 -1.62 -22.36 1.78
CA LYS A 284 -3.07 -22.39 1.60
C LYS A 284 -3.65 -20.99 1.79
N ALA A 285 -4.56 -20.61 0.90
CA ALA A 285 -5.27 -19.34 0.95
C ALA A 285 -6.76 -19.56 1.26
N PHE A 286 -7.32 -18.73 2.12
CA PHE A 286 -8.70 -18.75 2.57
C PHE A 286 -9.34 -17.39 2.30
N PRO A 287 -10.57 -17.35 1.76
CA PRO A 287 -11.32 -16.11 1.71
C PRO A 287 -11.77 -15.73 3.12
N ALA A 288 -11.65 -14.45 3.43
CA ALA A 288 -12.16 -13.87 4.67
C ALA A 288 -12.89 -12.56 4.38
N VAL A 289 -13.79 -12.17 5.26
CA VAL A 289 -14.57 -10.95 5.13
C VAL A 289 -14.32 -10.09 6.35
N VAL A 290 -14.04 -8.81 6.13
CA VAL A 290 -13.93 -7.84 7.21
C VAL A 290 -15.29 -7.74 7.90
N SER A 291 -15.35 -8.09 9.18
CA SER A 291 -16.57 -7.99 9.98
C SER A 291 -16.66 -6.64 10.69
N ASP A 292 -15.53 -6.16 11.24
CA ASP A 292 -15.49 -4.91 11.98
C ASP A 292 -14.07 -4.38 12.12
N VAL A 293 -13.96 -3.06 12.39
CA VAL A 293 -12.77 -2.42 12.92
C VAL A 293 -13.07 -2.09 14.37
N LEU A 294 -12.39 -2.75 15.30
CA LEU A 294 -12.63 -2.56 16.72
C LEU A 294 -12.22 -1.13 17.13
N PRO A 295 -13.07 -0.40 17.85
CA PRO A 295 -12.84 1.02 18.14
C PRO A 295 -11.71 1.27 19.18
N GLN A 296 -11.10 0.24 19.69
CA GLN A 296 -10.05 0.34 20.69
C GLN A 296 -8.68 0.42 20.02
N VAL A 297 -8.00 1.55 20.23
CA VAL A 297 -6.61 1.76 19.82
C VAL A 297 -5.69 1.13 20.86
N ASP A 298 -4.72 0.35 20.43
CA ASP A 298 -3.62 -0.09 21.27
C ASP A 298 -2.64 1.09 21.47
N PRO A 299 -2.47 1.60 22.71
CA PRO A 299 -1.65 2.78 22.95
C PRO A 299 -0.14 2.53 22.75
N ALA A 300 0.31 1.27 22.81
CA ALA A 300 1.72 0.93 22.65
C ALA A 300 2.12 0.89 21.17
N THR A 301 1.27 0.32 20.33
CA THR A 301 1.53 0.15 18.89
C THR A 301 0.88 1.22 18.02
N ARG A 302 -0.09 1.98 18.57
CA ARG A 302 -0.96 2.93 17.84
C ARG A 302 -1.68 2.27 16.66
N THR A 303 -2.13 1.05 16.89
CA THR A 303 -2.89 0.27 15.91
C THR A 303 -4.31 0.04 16.39
N LEU A 304 -5.22 -0.11 15.45
CA LEU A 304 -6.57 -0.62 15.63
C LEU A 304 -6.60 -2.11 15.29
N LYS A 305 -7.54 -2.82 15.88
CA LYS A 305 -7.75 -4.24 15.59
C LYS A 305 -8.79 -4.40 14.49
N LEU A 306 -8.35 -4.90 13.35
CA LEU A 306 -9.22 -5.29 12.24
C LEU A 306 -9.64 -6.74 12.44
N ARG A 307 -10.96 -6.99 12.57
CA ARG A 307 -11.51 -8.33 12.71
C ARG A 307 -12.07 -8.82 11.38
N LEU A 308 -11.62 -9.99 10.96
CA LEU A 308 -12.12 -10.68 9.80
C LEU A 308 -12.72 -12.04 10.21
N GLU A 309 -13.72 -12.48 9.48
CA GLU A 309 -14.33 -13.80 9.61
C GLU A 309 -13.92 -14.69 8.45
N ALA A 310 -13.48 -15.92 8.77
CA ALA A 310 -13.12 -16.92 7.78
C ALA A 310 -13.81 -18.25 8.08
N ASP A 311 -14.36 -18.87 7.04
CA ASP A 311 -14.86 -20.23 7.12
C ASP A 311 -13.69 -21.22 7.17
N ASN A 312 -13.78 -22.22 8.04
CA ASN A 312 -12.73 -23.17 8.34
C ASN A 312 -13.24 -24.61 8.44
N PRO A 313 -13.86 -25.15 7.37
CA PRO A 313 -14.51 -26.47 7.42
C PRO A 313 -13.52 -27.62 7.64
N GLU A 314 -12.26 -27.45 7.21
CA GLU A 314 -11.20 -28.45 7.38
C GLU A 314 -10.40 -28.27 8.67
N TYR A 315 -10.72 -27.28 9.51
CA TYR A 315 -10.00 -26.96 10.74
C TYR A 315 -8.50 -26.66 10.52
N ALA A 316 -8.15 -26.16 9.32
CA ALA A 316 -6.77 -25.81 8.98
C ALA A 316 -6.28 -24.57 9.75
N LEU A 317 -7.17 -23.60 9.97
CA LEU A 317 -6.93 -22.42 10.79
C LEU A 317 -7.20 -22.78 12.26
N ARG A 318 -6.17 -22.71 13.08
CA ARG A 318 -6.26 -22.99 14.52
C ARG A 318 -5.99 -21.73 15.32
N PRO A 319 -6.65 -21.54 16.46
CA PRO A 319 -6.36 -20.42 17.36
C PRO A 319 -4.86 -20.26 17.64
N GLU A 320 -4.41 -19.03 17.80
CA GLU A 320 -3.01 -18.61 18.01
C GLU A 320 -2.08 -18.77 16.79
N MET A 321 -2.55 -19.26 15.64
CA MET A 321 -1.76 -19.26 14.42
C MET A 321 -1.64 -17.84 13.83
N PHE A 322 -0.45 -17.53 13.29
CA PHE A 322 -0.23 -16.32 12.50
C PHE A 322 -0.51 -16.58 11.02
N VAL A 323 -1.13 -15.62 10.38
CA VAL A 323 -1.55 -15.65 8.98
C VAL A 323 -1.24 -14.32 8.29
N ASP A 324 -0.95 -14.36 6.99
CA ASP A 324 -0.82 -13.18 6.17
C ASP A 324 -2.20 -12.80 5.63
N VAL A 325 -2.61 -11.56 5.89
CA VAL A 325 -3.89 -11.00 5.43
C VAL A 325 -3.60 -10.02 4.30
N ALA A 326 -4.09 -10.31 3.10
CA ALA A 326 -4.02 -9.41 1.95
C ALA A 326 -5.40 -8.78 1.70
N LEU A 327 -5.48 -7.48 1.89
CA LEU A 327 -6.68 -6.67 1.65
C LEU A 327 -6.48 -5.78 0.44
N LYS A 328 -7.50 -5.68 -0.40
CA LYS A 328 -7.53 -4.73 -1.51
C LYS A 328 -8.29 -3.48 -1.05
N THR A 329 -7.60 -2.38 -0.95
CA THR A 329 -8.20 -1.08 -0.64
C THR A 329 -8.41 -0.27 -1.92
N LYS A 330 -9.49 0.49 -1.97
CA LYS A 330 -9.72 1.43 -3.06
C LYS A 330 -8.85 2.67 -2.82
N MET A 331 -8.01 2.97 -3.75
CA MET A 331 -7.24 4.20 -3.81
C MET A 331 -7.93 5.20 -4.74
N ALA A 332 -7.85 6.48 -4.47
CA ALA A 332 -8.23 7.46 -5.47
C ALA A 332 -7.37 7.24 -6.73
N ALA A 333 -8.04 7.07 -7.88
CA ALA A 333 -7.32 6.92 -9.15
C ALA A 333 -6.45 8.17 -9.36
N GLY A 334 -5.14 7.98 -9.45
CA GLY A 334 -4.21 9.11 -9.50
C GLY A 334 -2.83 8.68 -9.99
N ILE A 335 -1.96 9.65 -10.05
CA ILE A 335 -0.54 9.43 -10.33
C ILE A 335 0.12 8.93 -9.05
N SER A 336 0.86 7.84 -9.15
CA SER A 336 1.73 7.34 -8.08
C SER A 336 3.15 7.17 -8.61
N ILE A 337 4.11 7.55 -7.78
CA ILE A 337 5.54 7.49 -8.10
C ILE A 337 6.29 6.81 -6.95
N PRO A 338 7.45 6.19 -7.20
CA PRO A 338 8.30 5.70 -6.14
C PRO A 338 8.67 6.81 -5.16
N GLN A 339 8.62 6.54 -3.86
CA GLN A 339 8.97 7.52 -2.82
C GLN A 339 10.40 8.05 -2.99
N GLU A 340 11.30 7.22 -3.49
CA GLU A 340 12.70 7.58 -3.79
C GLU A 340 12.83 8.71 -4.84
N ALA A 341 11.83 8.89 -5.71
CA ALA A 341 11.83 9.95 -6.72
C ALA A 341 11.60 11.33 -6.12
N VAL A 342 11.05 11.42 -4.92
CA VAL A 342 10.71 12.69 -4.28
C VAL A 342 11.89 13.17 -3.45
N LEU A 343 12.38 14.36 -3.78
CA LEU A 343 13.37 15.09 -2.98
C LEU A 343 12.65 16.11 -2.10
N ASP A 344 12.93 16.06 -0.81
CA ASP A 344 12.44 17.04 0.17
C ASP A 344 13.50 18.12 0.37
N SER A 345 13.21 19.34 -0.11
CA SER A 345 14.09 20.48 0.06
C SER A 345 13.81 21.29 1.35
N GLY A 346 12.93 20.75 2.21
CA GLY A 346 12.48 21.41 3.46
C GLY A 346 11.35 22.40 3.25
N MET A 347 11.38 23.20 2.17
CA MET A 347 10.30 24.15 1.84
C MET A 347 9.27 23.58 0.86
N GLN A 348 9.71 22.71 -0.03
CA GLN A 348 8.85 22.07 -1.04
C GLN A 348 9.41 20.72 -1.45
N LYS A 349 8.52 19.86 -1.93
CA LYS A 349 8.88 18.56 -2.48
C LYS A 349 9.01 18.69 -3.99
N ILE A 350 10.11 18.19 -4.53
CA ILE A 350 10.43 18.27 -5.96
C ILE A 350 10.71 16.89 -6.55
N VAL A 351 10.44 16.78 -7.84
CA VAL A 351 10.78 15.61 -8.66
C VAL A 351 11.51 16.12 -9.90
N TYR A 352 12.57 15.43 -10.30
CA TYR A 352 13.26 15.71 -11.55
C TYR A 352 12.57 15.04 -12.72
N VAL A 353 12.07 15.84 -13.68
CA VAL A 353 11.39 15.36 -14.89
C VAL A 353 12.32 15.52 -16.08
N GLU A 354 12.47 14.47 -16.88
CA GLU A 354 13.19 14.51 -18.14
C GLU A 354 12.27 15.11 -19.22
N THR A 355 12.52 16.37 -19.57
CA THR A 355 11.72 17.10 -20.57
C THR A 355 12.20 16.89 -22.00
N GLN A 356 13.50 16.69 -22.17
CA GLN A 356 14.15 16.30 -23.42
C GLN A 356 15.22 15.25 -23.12
N GLU A 357 15.70 14.56 -24.12
CA GLU A 357 16.76 13.58 -23.94
C GLU A 357 17.94 14.19 -23.18
N SER A 358 18.26 13.62 -22.02
CA SER A 358 19.32 14.06 -21.12
C SER A 358 19.12 15.41 -20.42
N VAL A 359 17.95 16.04 -20.51
CA VAL A 359 17.62 17.29 -19.82
C VAL A 359 16.61 17.03 -18.69
N PHE A 360 17.03 17.32 -17.47
CA PHE A 360 16.26 17.12 -16.26
C PHE A 360 15.88 18.46 -15.64
N GLU A 361 14.58 18.64 -15.36
CA GLU A 361 14.05 19.86 -14.76
C GLU A 361 13.44 19.57 -13.39
N PRO A 362 13.76 20.35 -12.34
CA PRO A 362 13.12 20.24 -11.05
C PRO A 362 11.68 20.74 -11.15
N ARG A 363 10.72 19.88 -10.80
CA ARG A 363 9.29 20.24 -10.81
C ARG A 363 8.72 20.10 -9.41
N PRO A 364 8.11 21.15 -8.83
CA PRO A 364 7.47 21.08 -7.53
C PRO A 364 6.23 20.17 -7.63
N VAL A 365 6.08 19.29 -6.66
CA VAL A 365 4.96 18.35 -6.58
C VAL A 365 4.25 18.46 -5.23
N LYS A 366 2.93 18.28 -5.26
CA LYS A 366 2.16 18.04 -4.04
C LYS A 366 1.95 16.54 -3.91
N ILE A 367 2.51 15.97 -2.86
CA ILE A 367 2.31 14.56 -2.54
C ILE A 367 1.09 14.39 -1.63
N GLY A 368 0.44 13.25 -1.75
CA GLY A 368 -0.64 12.81 -0.87
C GLY A 368 -0.18 11.63 0.00
N GLU A 369 -0.99 10.59 0.05
CA GLU A 369 -0.76 9.42 0.89
C GLU A 369 0.41 8.56 0.39
N VAL A 370 1.11 7.95 1.33
CA VAL A 370 2.23 7.02 1.07
C VAL A 370 1.72 5.60 1.21
N TYR A 371 1.96 4.78 0.21
CA TYR A 371 1.53 3.38 0.16
C TYR A 371 2.75 2.46 -0.05
N GLY A 372 3.28 1.89 1.01
CA GLY A 372 4.51 1.11 0.96
C GLY A 372 5.67 1.94 0.42
N ASN A 373 6.21 1.59 -0.77
CA ASN A 373 7.30 2.32 -1.44
C ASN A 373 6.80 3.30 -2.53
N GLN A 374 5.51 3.59 -2.58
CA GLN A 374 4.88 4.48 -3.54
C GLN A 374 4.23 5.67 -2.82
N VAL A 375 4.20 6.82 -3.47
CA VAL A 375 3.52 8.01 -2.99
C VAL A 375 2.59 8.55 -4.05
N SER A 376 1.37 8.90 -3.65
CA SER A 376 0.42 9.55 -4.55
C SER A 376 0.83 10.99 -4.84
N VAL A 377 0.62 11.46 -6.06
CA VAL A 377 0.87 12.84 -6.47
C VAL A 377 -0.43 13.50 -6.86
N SER A 378 -0.83 14.52 -6.10
CA SER A 378 -2.06 15.27 -6.35
C SER A 378 -1.90 16.38 -7.40
N SER A 379 -0.70 16.92 -7.56
CA SER A 379 -0.40 17.92 -8.59
C SER A 379 1.10 18.02 -8.88
N GLY A 380 1.45 18.47 -10.08
CA GLY A 380 2.83 18.71 -10.52
C GLY A 380 3.35 17.69 -11.54
N LEU A 381 2.69 16.55 -11.73
CA LEU A 381 3.06 15.54 -12.73
C LEU A 381 1.87 15.19 -13.63
N SER A 382 2.17 14.73 -14.82
CA SER A 382 1.22 14.19 -15.80
C SER A 382 1.55 12.74 -16.14
N GLU A 383 0.54 12.00 -16.60
CA GLU A 383 0.77 10.65 -17.11
C GLU A 383 1.69 10.72 -18.34
N GLY A 384 2.70 9.86 -18.38
CA GLY A 384 3.72 9.85 -19.43
C GLY A 384 4.98 10.65 -19.11
N ASP A 385 4.99 11.50 -18.07
CA ASP A 385 6.20 12.18 -17.62
C ASP A 385 7.30 11.15 -17.29
N ARG A 386 8.53 11.44 -17.66
CA ARG A 386 9.69 10.61 -17.33
C ARG A 386 10.41 11.21 -16.15
N ILE A 387 10.42 10.51 -15.01
CA ILE A 387 10.97 11.00 -13.75
C ILE A 387 12.20 10.23 -13.30
N VAL A 388 13.13 10.92 -12.65
CA VAL A 388 14.32 10.31 -12.03
C VAL A 388 13.91 9.62 -10.73
N THR A 389 14.24 8.33 -10.60
CA THR A 389 13.96 7.54 -9.40
C THR A 389 15.22 7.13 -8.63
N SER A 390 16.39 7.24 -9.25
CA SER A 390 17.67 6.95 -8.60
C SER A 390 18.73 7.95 -9.08
N GLY A 391 19.67 8.31 -8.24
CA GLY A 391 20.69 9.33 -8.55
C GLY A 391 20.17 10.77 -8.48
N ASN A 392 18.96 10.98 -7.99
CA ASN A 392 18.28 12.27 -7.91
C ASN A 392 19.04 13.32 -7.09
N PHE A 393 19.74 12.90 -6.02
CA PHE A 393 20.59 13.80 -5.22
C PHE A 393 21.74 14.39 -6.05
N LEU A 394 22.35 13.60 -6.94
CA LEU A 394 23.42 14.10 -7.82
C LEU A 394 22.88 15.06 -8.85
N VAL A 395 21.67 14.79 -9.39
CA VAL A 395 20.97 15.71 -10.31
C VAL A 395 20.65 17.02 -9.60
N ASP A 396 20.19 16.98 -8.34
CA ASP A 396 19.91 18.17 -7.52
C ASP A 396 21.17 18.99 -7.25
N SER A 397 22.27 18.34 -6.89
CA SER A 397 23.55 19.00 -6.65
C SER A 397 24.04 19.75 -7.89
N GLU A 398 24.00 19.12 -9.07
CA GLU A 398 24.38 19.74 -10.33
C GLU A 398 23.43 20.90 -10.71
N SER A 399 22.12 20.74 -10.44
CA SER A 399 21.10 21.79 -10.65
C SER A 399 21.39 23.03 -9.80
N ARG A 400 21.71 22.86 -8.53
CA ARG A 400 22.04 23.96 -7.62
C ARG A 400 23.33 24.68 -7.99
N LEU A 401 24.37 23.91 -8.37
CA LEU A 401 25.62 24.49 -8.82
C LEU A 401 25.44 25.41 -10.05
N ARG A 402 24.61 24.99 -11.01
CA ARG A 402 24.31 25.82 -12.20
C ARG A 402 23.46 27.04 -11.87
N SER A 403 22.50 26.89 -10.96
CA SER A 403 21.65 28.01 -10.53
C SER A 403 22.45 29.12 -9.85
N THR A 404 23.46 28.76 -9.03
CA THR A 404 24.35 29.70 -8.36
C THR A 404 25.30 30.37 -9.34
N ALA A 405 25.79 29.67 -10.36
CA ALA A 405 26.67 30.25 -11.39
C ALA A 405 25.97 31.30 -12.26
N VAL A 406 24.67 31.13 -12.51
CA VAL A 406 23.85 32.11 -13.30
C VAL A 406 23.59 33.38 -12.49
N VAL A 407 23.37 33.30 -11.18
CA VAL A 407 23.15 34.43 -10.29
C VAL A 407 24.41 35.29 -10.17
N SER A 408 25.58 34.66 -10.01
CA SER A 408 26.87 35.37 -9.89
C SER A 408 27.29 36.11 -11.17
N SER A 409 26.85 35.63 -12.34
CA SER A 409 27.12 36.31 -13.62
C SER A 409 26.22 37.54 -13.85
N HIS A 410 25.10 37.70 -13.18
CA HIS A 410 24.20 38.85 -13.25
C HIS A 410 24.62 39.98 -12.29
N GLU A 411 25.22 39.67 -11.15
CA GLU A 411 25.73 40.66 -10.20
C GLU A 411 26.97 41.39 -10.72
N GLN A 412 27.83 40.73 -11.51
CA GLN A 412 29.02 41.38 -12.09
C GLN A 412 28.70 42.35 -13.22
N ASN A 413 27.53 42.25 -13.88
CA ASN A 413 27.13 43.20 -14.92
C ASN A 413 26.30 44.39 -14.38
N GLY A 414 25.83 44.35 -13.14
CA GLY A 414 25.03 45.41 -12.50
C GLY A 414 25.89 46.53 -11.89
N ASP A 415 27.10 46.22 -11.44
CA ASP A 415 27.93 47.20 -10.71
C ASP A 415 28.73 48.18 -11.60
N GLN A 416 28.86 47.93 -12.91
CA GLN A 416 29.58 48.83 -13.80
C GLN A 416 28.79 50.04 -14.28
N HIS A 417 27.45 50.06 -14.10
CA HIS A 417 26.62 51.20 -14.51
C HIS A 417 26.31 52.20 -13.41
N VAL A 418 26.58 51.91 -12.13
CA VAL A 418 26.26 52.78 -10.99
C VAL A 418 27.42 53.74 -10.64
N VAL A 419 28.67 53.40 -10.98
CA VAL A 419 29.84 54.22 -10.62
C VAL A 419 30.08 55.41 -11.57
N SER A 420 29.48 55.41 -12.80
CA SER A 420 29.67 56.49 -13.76
C SER A 420 28.72 57.70 -13.60
N SER A 421 27.65 57.56 -12.78
CA SER A 421 26.71 58.69 -12.55
C SER A 421 26.97 59.50 -11.27
N ALA A 422 27.81 59.00 -10.36
CA ALA A 422 28.07 59.66 -9.05
C ALA A 422 29.20 60.69 -9.08
N ILE A 423 29.97 60.83 -10.16
CA ILE A 423 31.13 61.77 -10.25
C ILE A 423 30.74 63.11 -10.89
N ARG A 424 29.55 63.28 -11.45
CA ARG A 424 29.15 64.58 -12.12
C ARG A 424 28.33 65.54 -11.27
N THR A 425 28.05 65.26 -9.98
CA THR A 425 27.17 66.15 -9.17
C THR A 425 27.83 66.74 -7.93
N ARG A 426 29.18 66.81 -7.85
CA ARG A 426 29.87 67.44 -6.71
C ARG A 426 30.75 68.69 -7.06
N HIS A 427 30.45 69.39 -8.13
CA HIS A 427 31.22 70.58 -8.45
C HIS A 427 30.35 71.82 -8.74
N ALA A 428 29.23 71.94 -8.05
CA ALA A 428 28.45 73.20 -8.11
C ALA A 428 27.72 73.40 -6.78
N GLN A 429 28.44 73.86 -5.75
CA GLN A 429 27.94 74.70 -4.64
C GLN A 429 29.03 74.90 -3.61
N ALA A 430 29.87 75.93 -3.81
CA ALA A 430 30.50 76.62 -2.71
C ALA A 430 30.80 78.08 -3.24
N LEU A 431 30.16 79.03 -2.60
CA LEU A 431 30.54 80.45 -2.31
C LEU A 431 29.47 81.44 -2.77
N PRO A 432 29.29 82.49 -2.01
CA PRO A 432 29.54 82.75 -0.63
C PRO A 432 28.24 82.85 0.19
#